data_82e04351cc810df8eba897760490ffed
#
_entry.id   82e04351cc810df8eba897760490ffed
#
_cell.length_a   1.000
_cell.length_b   1.000
_cell.length_c   1.000
_cell.angle_alpha   90.00
_cell.angle_beta   90.00
_cell.angle_gamma   90.00
#
_symmetry.space_group_name_H-M   'P 1'
#
loop_
_entity.id
_entity.type
_entity.pdbx_description
1 polymer ?
#
loop_
_entity_poly.entity_id
_entity_poly.type
_entity_poly.pdbx_seq_one_letter_code
_entity_poly.pdbx_strand_id
1 'polypeptide(L)'
;MSALPHPEAFVRWFRQAAPYVHAFRGRTFVIGFGGELVAERGRFVRFLHDLNLLAALGIRLVLVHGARPQIEAELRAKRQRSRYAKGLRITDAASLTAVKHAAGFLRVEIEALLSQGLPNSPMAGAQIRVASGNFIAAKPIGVLDGVDFQFTGTVRKVDGTAIARRLEAGEVVLVPPIGYSPTGEVFNLAWEDAAENVARALKTDKLMLYVDQLPTGRRGQIIS
;
A
#
# COMPACT_ATOMS: atom_id res chain seq x y z
N MET A 1 -5.83 8.05 -30.43
CA MET A 1 -5.32 9.31 -29.84
C MET A 1 -6.53 10.15 -29.50
N SER A 2 -6.88 10.29 -28.22
CA SER A 2 -7.89 11.28 -27.80
C SER A 2 -7.33 12.67 -28.10
N ALA A 3 -8.10 13.52 -28.79
CA ALA A 3 -7.69 14.90 -29.09
C ALA A 3 -7.34 15.58 -27.75
N LEU A 4 -6.14 16.18 -27.68
CA LEU A 4 -5.78 17.02 -26.54
C LEU A 4 -6.88 18.09 -26.35
N PRO A 5 -7.28 18.40 -25.11
CA PRO A 5 -8.20 19.51 -24.87
C PRO A 5 -7.59 20.77 -25.48
N HIS A 6 -8.46 21.71 -25.92
CA HIS A 6 -8.08 22.97 -26.55
C HIS A 6 -6.77 23.51 -25.94
N PRO A 7 -5.72 23.84 -26.72
CA PRO A 7 -4.37 24.14 -26.17
C PRO A 7 -4.39 25.18 -25.05
N GLU A 8 -5.27 26.16 -25.12
CA GLU A 8 -5.42 27.20 -24.10
C GLU A 8 -6.02 26.61 -22.77
N ALA A 9 -6.95 25.67 -22.87
CA ALA A 9 -7.53 25.03 -21.69
C ALA A 9 -6.50 24.17 -20.97
N PHE A 10 -5.64 23.45 -21.71
CA PHE A 10 -4.53 22.68 -21.16
C PHE A 10 -3.51 23.60 -20.44
N VAL A 11 -3.08 24.69 -21.09
CA VAL A 11 -2.14 25.63 -20.49
C VAL A 11 -2.70 26.27 -19.22
N ARG A 12 -3.99 26.63 -19.21
CA ARG A 12 -4.66 27.17 -18.03
C ARG A 12 -4.67 26.17 -16.89
N TRP A 13 -5.08 24.93 -17.15
CA TRP A 13 -5.09 23.86 -16.16
C TRP A 13 -3.68 23.59 -15.60
N PHE A 14 -2.67 23.51 -16.47
CA PHE A 14 -1.30 23.25 -16.07
C PHE A 14 -0.75 24.39 -15.17
N ARG A 15 -1.06 25.64 -15.47
CA ARG A 15 -0.72 26.79 -14.61
C ARG A 15 -1.40 26.69 -13.24
N GLN A 16 -2.65 26.25 -13.17
CA GLN A 16 -3.37 26.03 -11.91
C GLN A 16 -2.77 24.89 -11.08
N ALA A 17 -2.13 23.91 -11.70
CA ALA A 17 -1.44 22.83 -11.01
C ALA A 17 -0.08 23.25 -10.39
N ALA A 18 0.55 24.30 -10.90
CA ALA A 18 1.90 24.73 -10.50
C ALA A 18 2.05 24.94 -8.96
N PRO A 19 1.12 25.57 -8.23
CA PRO A 19 1.24 25.73 -6.77
C PRO A 19 1.31 24.37 -6.03
N TYR A 20 0.57 23.36 -6.50
CA TYR A 20 0.59 22.02 -5.94
C TYR A 20 1.93 21.31 -6.21
N VAL A 21 2.47 21.46 -7.40
CA VAL A 21 3.81 20.94 -7.76
C VAL A 21 4.86 21.54 -6.83
N HIS A 22 4.86 22.85 -6.62
CA HIS A 22 5.79 23.52 -5.73
C HIS A 22 5.62 23.10 -4.27
N ALA A 23 4.38 22.93 -3.80
CA ALA A 23 4.08 22.53 -2.41
C ALA A 23 4.52 21.11 -2.08
N PHE A 24 4.47 20.19 -3.07
CA PHE A 24 4.65 18.75 -2.80
C PHE A 24 5.92 18.15 -3.39
N ARG A 25 6.65 18.84 -4.23
CA ARG A 25 7.93 18.37 -4.78
C ARG A 25 8.91 18.06 -3.65
N GLY A 26 9.50 16.87 -3.68
CA GLY A 26 10.42 16.37 -2.64
C GLY A 26 9.74 15.93 -1.35
N ARG A 27 8.40 16.06 -1.25
CA ARG A 27 7.62 15.58 -0.11
C ARG A 27 7.45 14.07 -0.14
N THR A 28 7.17 13.48 1.02
CA THR A 28 6.97 12.04 1.15
C THR A 28 5.50 11.74 1.43
N PHE A 29 4.89 10.90 0.59
CA PHE A 29 3.52 10.42 0.77
C PHE A 29 3.52 8.93 1.06
N VAL A 30 2.75 8.53 2.07
CA VAL A 30 2.38 7.14 2.29
C VAL A 30 0.98 6.92 1.73
N ILE A 31 0.86 5.96 0.84
CA ILE A 31 -0.40 5.61 0.17
C ILE A 31 -0.73 4.16 0.51
N GLY A 32 -1.75 3.97 1.34
CA GLY A 32 -2.27 2.65 1.71
C GLY A 32 -3.49 2.29 0.87
N PHE A 33 -3.61 1.03 0.47
CA PHE A 33 -4.75 0.51 -0.28
C PHE A 33 -5.03 -0.96 0.00
N GLY A 34 -6.31 -1.34 -0.03
CA GLY A 34 -6.73 -2.73 0.15
C GLY A 34 -6.38 -3.63 -1.03
N GLY A 35 -6.32 -4.94 -0.80
CA GLY A 35 -6.13 -5.93 -1.86
C GLY A 35 -7.29 -5.98 -2.86
N GLU A 36 -8.43 -5.40 -2.52
CA GLU A 36 -9.62 -5.23 -3.35
C GLU A 36 -9.29 -4.40 -4.60
N LEU A 37 -8.54 -3.31 -4.43
CA LEU A 37 -8.10 -2.46 -5.54
C LEU A 37 -7.24 -3.25 -6.54
N VAL A 38 -6.34 -4.11 -6.05
CA VAL A 38 -5.47 -4.92 -6.92
C VAL A 38 -6.26 -6.00 -7.67
N ALA A 39 -7.32 -6.53 -7.07
CA ALA A 39 -8.20 -7.51 -7.70
C ALA A 39 -8.95 -6.94 -8.91
N GLU A 40 -9.20 -5.63 -8.95
CA GLU A 40 -9.83 -4.92 -10.07
C GLU A 40 -8.78 -4.35 -11.05
N ARG A 41 -8.24 -5.20 -11.91
CA ARG A 41 -7.09 -4.86 -12.79
C ARG A 41 -7.22 -3.50 -13.49
N GLY A 42 -8.38 -3.18 -14.06
CA GLY A 42 -8.57 -1.91 -14.79
C GLY A 42 -8.52 -0.67 -13.88
N ARG A 43 -9.05 -0.77 -12.67
CA ARG A 43 -9.01 0.27 -11.65
C ARG A 43 -7.59 0.43 -11.10
N PHE A 44 -6.93 -0.70 -10.85
CA PHE A 44 -5.57 -0.71 -10.35
C PHE A 44 -4.57 -0.10 -11.34
N VAL A 45 -4.68 -0.42 -12.64
CA VAL A 45 -3.83 0.20 -13.67
C VAL A 45 -4.00 1.73 -13.71
N ARG A 46 -5.23 2.25 -13.63
CA ARG A 46 -5.46 3.71 -13.55
C ARG A 46 -4.82 4.32 -12.31
N PHE A 47 -4.97 3.66 -11.15
CA PHE A 47 -4.32 4.09 -9.92
C PHE A 47 -2.79 4.14 -10.05
N LEU A 48 -2.16 3.17 -10.72
CA LEU A 48 -0.72 3.18 -10.98
C LEU A 48 -0.29 4.33 -11.91
N HIS A 49 -1.14 4.72 -12.87
CA HIS A 49 -0.90 5.90 -13.68
C HIS A 49 -0.86 7.18 -12.83
N ASP A 50 -1.75 7.29 -11.85
CA ASP A 50 -1.76 8.42 -10.91
C ASP A 50 -0.51 8.42 -10.02
N LEU A 51 -0.07 7.25 -9.55
CA LEU A 51 1.17 7.11 -8.79
C LEU A 51 2.40 7.50 -9.62
N ASN A 52 2.45 7.09 -10.89
CA ASN A 52 3.52 7.50 -11.80
C ASN A 52 3.54 9.02 -11.98
N LEU A 53 2.38 9.64 -12.11
CA LEU A 53 2.29 11.10 -12.21
C LEU A 53 2.84 11.77 -10.95
N LEU A 54 2.47 11.30 -9.75
CA LEU A 54 2.99 11.81 -8.49
C LEU A 54 4.52 11.66 -8.40
N ALA A 55 5.05 10.49 -8.79
CA ALA A 55 6.49 10.25 -8.82
C ALA A 55 7.21 11.17 -9.84
N ALA A 56 6.64 11.36 -11.02
CA ALA A 56 7.17 12.27 -12.04
C ALA A 56 7.19 13.74 -11.60
N LEU A 57 6.27 14.14 -10.71
CA LEU A 57 6.25 15.46 -10.07
C LEU A 57 7.28 15.58 -8.92
N GLY A 58 8.06 14.54 -8.68
CA GLY A 58 9.11 14.52 -7.66
C GLY A 58 8.62 14.22 -6.24
N ILE A 59 7.44 13.63 -6.09
CA ILE A 59 6.94 13.16 -4.79
C ILE A 59 7.54 11.79 -4.50
N ARG A 60 8.02 11.58 -3.27
CA ARG A 60 8.55 10.30 -2.80
C ARG A 60 7.39 9.43 -2.31
N LEU A 61 7.28 8.20 -2.81
CA LEU A 61 6.13 7.35 -2.57
C LEU A 61 6.48 6.12 -1.73
N VAL A 62 5.71 5.89 -0.67
CA VAL A 62 5.65 4.62 0.03
C VAL A 62 4.26 4.03 -0.19
N LEU A 63 4.19 2.84 -0.75
CA LEU A 63 2.96 2.12 -1.03
C LEU A 63 2.78 1.02 0.02
N VAL A 64 1.64 1.00 0.70
CA VAL A 64 1.30 -0.04 1.67
C VAL A 64 0.06 -0.77 1.17
N HIS A 65 0.17 -2.04 0.86
CA HIS A 65 -0.96 -2.79 0.31
C HIS A 65 -1.57 -3.78 1.30
N GLY A 66 -2.88 -3.98 1.20
CA GLY A 66 -3.57 -5.11 1.80
C GLY A 66 -3.54 -6.34 0.89
N ALA A 67 -4.02 -7.48 1.40
CA ALA A 67 -4.07 -8.75 0.67
C ALA A 67 -5.32 -9.60 1.02
N ARG A 68 -6.36 -8.98 1.59
CA ARG A 68 -7.50 -9.72 2.14
C ARG A 68 -8.20 -10.61 1.11
N PRO A 69 -8.61 -10.14 -0.08
CA PRO A 69 -9.26 -10.98 -1.08
C PRO A 69 -8.37 -12.12 -1.57
N GLN A 70 -7.07 -11.88 -1.72
CA GLN A 70 -6.12 -12.86 -2.21
C GLN A 70 -5.88 -13.96 -1.16
N ILE A 71 -5.80 -13.60 0.12
CA ILE A 71 -5.72 -14.56 1.23
C ILE A 71 -6.99 -15.43 1.27
N GLU A 72 -8.19 -14.82 1.11
CA GLU A 72 -9.45 -15.55 1.07
C GLU A 72 -9.50 -16.52 -0.12
N ALA A 73 -8.99 -16.13 -1.28
CA ALA A 73 -8.92 -16.99 -2.46
C ALA A 73 -7.99 -18.17 -2.23
N GLU A 74 -6.81 -17.96 -1.65
CA GLU A 74 -5.85 -19.01 -1.28
C GLU A 74 -6.44 -20.02 -0.29
N LEU A 75 -7.11 -19.53 0.76
CA LEU A 75 -7.74 -20.38 1.75
C LEU A 75 -8.90 -21.18 1.14
N ARG A 76 -9.73 -20.55 0.30
CA ARG A 76 -10.85 -21.20 -0.39
C ARG A 76 -10.36 -22.32 -1.31
N ALA A 77 -9.27 -22.11 -2.06
CA ALA A 77 -8.67 -23.13 -2.92
C ALA A 77 -8.24 -24.38 -2.12
N LYS A 78 -7.86 -24.18 -0.85
CA LYS A 78 -7.51 -25.25 0.09
C LYS A 78 -8.69 -25.75 0.92
N ARG A 79 -9.94 -25.37 0.61
CA ARG A 79 -11.16 -25.68 1.35
C ARG A 79 -11.10 -25.24 2.83
N GLN A 80 -10.35 -24.18 3.09
CA GLN A 80 -10.23 -23.57 4.42
C GLN A 80 -11.01 -22.26 4.48
N ARG A 81 -11.35 -21.81 5.69
CA ARG A 81 -12.07 -20.55 5.93
C ARG A 81 -11.32 -19.68 6.92
N SER A 82 -11.33 -18.40 6.67
CA SER A 82 -10.83 -17.41 7.62
C SER A 82 -11.72 -17.32 8.86
N ARG A 83 -11.09 -17.11 9.99
CA ARG A 83 -11.76 -16.77 11.25
C ARG A 83 -11.42 -15.34 11.62
N TYR A 84 -12.40 -14.63 12.12
CA TYR A 84 -12.26 -13.24 12.55
C TYR A 84 -12.79 -13.06 13.96
N ALA A 85 -12.12 -12.18 14.72
CA ALA A 85 -12.60 -11.66 15.98
C ALA A 85 -12.25 -10.17 16.04
N LYS A 86 -13.15 -9.34 16.55
CA LYS A 86 -12.93 -7.88 16.69
C LYS A 86 -12.45 -7.18 15.40
N GLY A 87 -12.91 -7.63 14.26
CA GLY A 87 -12.50 -7.08 12.95
C GLY A 87 -11.12 -7.55 12.47
N LEU A 88 -10.35 -8.26 13.29
CA LEU A 88 -9.05 -8.80 12.95
C LEU A 88 -9.15 -10.29 12.57
N ARG A 89 -8.33 -10.72 11.62
CA ARG A 89 -8.19 -12.13 11.27
C ARG A 89 -7.48 -12.86 12.40
N ILE A 90 -7.97 -14.04 12.77
CA ILE A 90 -7.20 -15.01 13.56
C ILE A 90 -6.31 -15.76 12.56
N THR A 91 -5.02 -15.54 12.63
CA THR A 91 -4.07 -16.10 11.65
C THR A 91 -3.42 -17.34 12.24
N ASP A 92 -3.99 -18.51 11.97
CA ASP A 92 -3.36 -19.80 12.28
C ASP A 92 -2.23 -20.14 11.28
N ALA A 93 -1.54 -21.25 11.46
CA ALA A 93 -0.41 -21.66 10.61
C ALA A 93 -0.81 -21.80 9.13
N ALA A 94 -2.01 -22.32 8.86
CA ALA A 94 -2.52 -22.47 7.48
C ALA A 94 -2.84 -21.11 6.87
N SER A 95 -3.49 -20.23 7.63
CA SER A 95 -3.76 -18.84 7.22
C SER A 95 -2.48 -18.05 7.02
N LEU A 96 -1.45 -18.26 7.87
CA LEU A 96 -0.14 -17.60 7.70
C LEU A 96 0.52 -18.00 6.37
N THR A 97 0.41 -19.27 5.98
CA THR A 97 0.90 -19.73 4.68
C THR A 97 0.18 -19.00 3.53
N ALA A 98 -1.14 -18.87 3.60
CA ALA A 98 -1.92 -18.12 2.62
C ALA A 98 -1.55 -16.61 2.60
N VAL A 99 -1.28 -16.01 3.76
CA VAL A 99 -0.80 -14.62 3.88
C VAL A 99 0.53 -14.45 3.14
N LYS A 100 1.49 -15.35 3.38
CA LYS A 100 2.81 -15.30 2.71
C LYS A 100 2.69 -15.42 1.20
N HIS A 101 1.86 -16.35 0.70
CA HIS A 101 1.62 -16.53 -0.73
C HIS A 101 0.97 -15.29 -1.35
N ALA A 102 -0.11 -14.79 -0.74
CA ALA A 102 -0.82 -13.61 -1.23
C ALA A 102 0.08 -12.35 -1.23
N ALA A 103 0.84 -12.11 -0.16
CA ALA A 103 1.75 -10.97 -0.08
C ALA A 103 2.88 -11.05 -1.12
N GLY A 104 3.48 -12.25 -1.31
CA GLY A 104 4.51 -12.46 -2.31
C GLY A 104 3.99 -12.30 -3.74
N PHE A 105 2.82 -12.87 -4.04
CA PHE A 105 2.15 -12.72 -5.34
C PHE A 105 1.85 -11.25 -5.65
N LEU A 106 1.19 -10.54 -4.73
CA LEU A 106 0.83 -9.13 -4.93
C LEU A 106 2.05 -8.25 -5.11
N ARG A 107 3.13 -8.50 -4.36
CA ARG A 107 4.38 -7.77 -4.55
C ARG A 107 4.85 -7.85 -5.99
N VAL A 108 4.94 -9.07 -6.54
CA VAL A 108 5.41 -9.30 -7.92
C VAL A 108 4.47 -8.65 -8.94
N GLU A 109 3.15 -8.76 -8.76
CA GLU A 109 2.17 -8.13 -9.64
C GLU A 109 2.28 -6.59 -9.63
N ILE A 110 2.45 -5.99 -8.45
CA ILE A 110 2.62 -4.54 -8.31
C ILE A 110 3.94 -4.07 -8.95
N GLU A 111 5.04 -4.77 -8.67
CA GLU A 111 6.35 -4.50 -9.26
C GLU A 111 6.30 -4.61 -10.80
N ALA A 112 5.68 -5.66 -11.34
CA ALA A 112 5.54 -5.86 -12.78
C ALA A 112 4.74 -4.74 -13.46
N LEU A 113 3.64 -4.30 -12.84
CA LEU A 113 2.81 -3.22 -13.40
C LEU A 113 3.51 -1.85 -13.30
N LEU A 114 4.23 -1.58 -12.22
CA LEU A 114 5.03 -0.35 -12.08
C LEU A 114 6.26 -0.32 -13.01
N SER A 115 6.72 -1.48 -13.47
CA SER A 115 7.81 -1.61 -14.45
C SER A 115 7.38 -1.35 -15.89
N GLN A 116 6.08 -1.12 -16.15
CA GLN A 116 5.59 -0.87 -17.49
C GLN A 116 6.01 0.53 -17.97
N GLY A 117 6.61 0.58 -19.14
CA GLY A 117 7.02 1.83 -19.82
C GLY A 117 6.45 1.93 -21.24
N LEU A 118 5.20 1.47 -21.45
CA LEU A 118 4.58 1.38 -22.77
C LEU A 118 4.49 2.73 -23.46
N PRO A 119 4.99 2.87 -24.70
CA PRO A 119 4.82 4.08 -25.51
C PRO A 119 3.31 4.41 -25.65
N ASN A 120 2.99 5.70 -25.71
CA ASN A 120 1.62 6.21 -25.84
C ASN A 120 0.67 5.87 -24.64
N SER A 121 1.23 5.59 -23.49
CA SER A 121 0.50 5.44 -22.23
C SER A 121 0.94 6.49 -21.21
N PRO A 122 0.18 6.73 -20.12
CA PRO A 122 0.64 7.58 -19.02
C PRO A 122 1.93 7.09 -18.35
N MET A 123 2.34 5.83 -18.62
CA MET A 123 3.59 5.24 -18.17
C MET A 123 4.75 5.40 -19.16
N ALA A 124 4.55 6.11 -20.29
CA ALA A 124 5.60 6.31 -21.29
C ALA A 124 6.81 7.02 -20.68
N GLY A 125 7.99 6.43 -20.80
CA GLY A 125 9.22 6.95 -20.22
C GLY A 125 9.34 6.80 -18.68
N ALA A 126 8.38 6.17 -18.02
CA ALA A 126 8.46 5.88 -16.59
C ALA A 126 9.63 4.91 -16.31
N GLN A 127 10.42 5.24 -15.29
CA GLN A 127 11.52 4.41 -14.79
C GLN A 127 11.35 4.21 -13.29
N ILE A 128 10.21 3.59 -12.90
CA ILE A 128 9.93 3.34 -11.50
C ILE A 128 10.69 2.09 -11.06
N ARG A 129 11.59 2.27 -10.10
CA ARG A 129 12.22 1.18 -9.37
C ARG A 129 11.48 0.98 -8.05
N VAL A 130 11.16 -0.27 -7.72
CA VAL A 130 10.43 -0.62 -6.51
C VAL A 130 11.37 -1.34 -5.56
N ALA A 131 11.43 -0.87 -4.31
CA ALA A 131 12.14 -1.54 -3.23
C ALA A 131 11.14 -2.13 -2.24
N SER A 132 11.26 -3.42 -1.95
CA SER A 132 10.51 -4.09 -0.90
C SER A 132 11.46 -4.80 0.05
N GLY A 133 11.06 -4.98 1.33
CA GLY A 133 11.93 -5.60 2.32
C GLY A 133 11.27 -5.75 3.69
N ASN A 134 12.08 -6.17 4.66
CA ASN A 134 11.70 -6.40 6.06
C ASN A 134 11.72 -5.12 6.91
N PHE A 135 11.08 -4.07 6.43
CA PHE A 135 11.09 -2.75 7.10
C PHE A 135 10.27 -2.71 8.39
N ILE A 136 9.37 -3.67 8.63
CA ILE A 136 8.49 -3.70 9.80
C ILE A 136 8.90 -4.82 10.75
N ALA A 137 9.37 -4.45 11.94
CA ALA A 137 9.44 -5.36 13.08
C ALA A 137 8.04 -5.46 13.71
N ALA A 138 7.55 -6.68 13.90
CA ALA A 138 6.23 -6.98 14.45
C ALA A 138 6.32 -7.74 15.77
N LYS A 139 5.22 -7.74 16.50
CA LYS A 139 4.98 -8.60 17.67
C LYS A 139 3.59 -9.21 17.57
N PRO A 140 3.35 -10.40 18.17
CA PRO A 140 2.02 -10.98 18.21
C PRO A 140 1.04 -10.08 18.99
N ILE A 141 -0.23 -10.08 18.60
CA ILE A 141 -1.30 -9.51 19.45
C ILE A 141 -1.46 -10.34 20.73
N GLY A 142 -1.27 -11.65 20.62
CA GLY A 142 -1.45 -12.59 21.73
C GLY A 142 -2.93 -12.92 21.98
N VAL A 143 -3.27 -13.11 23.23
CA VAL A 143 -4.64 -13.40 23.66
C VAL A 143 -5.33 -12.09 24.04
N LEU A 144 -6.46 -11.81 23.41
CA LEU A 144 -7.29 -10.64 23.70
C LEU A 144 -8.73 -11.10 23.97
N ASP A 145 -9.24 -10.82 25.16
CA ASP A 145 -10.58 -11.24 25.64
C ASP A 145 -10.85 -12.74 25.40
N GLY A 146 -9.88 -13.58 25.75
CA GLY A 146 -9.99 -15.03 25.64
C GLY A 146 -9.80 -15.60 24.23
N VAL A 147 -9.54 -14.76 23.22
CA VAL A 147 -9.26 -15.20 21.84
C VAL A 147 -7.76 -15.09 21.57
N ASP A 148 -7.12 -16.21 21.23
CA ASP A 148 -5.74 -16.26 20.78
C ASP A 148 -5.69 -15.91 19.28
N PHE A 149 -5.00 -14.80 18.96
CA PHE A 149 -4.82 -14.33 17.59
C PHE A 149 -3.65 -14.98 16.86
N GLN A 150 -2.87 -15.81 17.52
CA GLN A 150 -1.76 -16.60 16.99
C GLN A 150 -0.74 -15.73 16.19
N PHE A 151 -0.64 -15.91 14.87
CA PHE A 151 0.27 -15.15 14.00
C PHE A 151 -0.31 -13.82 13.50
N THR A 152 -1.41 -13.34 14.05
CA THR A 152 -1.82 -11.96 13.83
C THR A 152 -0.97 -11.06 14.72
N GLY A 153 -0.34 -10.09 14.11
CA GLY A 153 0.57 -9.16 14.79
C GLY A 153 0.12 -7.72 14.73
N THR A 154 0.89 -6.91 15.43
CA THR A 154 0.84 -5.45 15.35
C THR A 154 2.26 -4.92 15.14
N VAL A 155 2.37 -3.71 14.60
CA VAL A 155 3.66 -3.07 14.36
C VAL A 155 4.34 -2.76 15.69
N ARG A 156 5.57 -3.26 15.87
CA ARG A 156 6.43 -2.93 17.01
C ARG A 156 7.34 -1.74 16.70
N LYS A 157 7.93 -1.74 15.50
CA LYS A 157 8.85 -0.72 15.04
C LYS A 157 8.93 -0.74 13.51
N VAL A 158 9.06 0.43 12.91
CA VAL A 158 9.37 0.60 11.48
C VAL A 158 10.81 1.07 11.35
N ASP A 159 11.59 0.48 10.45
CA ASP A 159 12.90 0.98 10.07
C ASP A 159 12.75 2.14 9.06
N GLY A 160 12.39 3.31 9.60
CA GLY A 160 12.23 4.52 8.81
C GLY A 160 13.50 4.96 8.11
N THR A 161 14.67 4.66 8.70
CA THR A 161 15.99 5.00 8.10
C THR A 161 16.23 4.18 6.83
N ALA A 162 15.95 2.88 6.86
CA ALA A 162 16.10 2.04 5.69
C ALA A 162 15.13 2.46 4.57
N ILE A 163 13.88 2.79 4.92
CA ILE A 163 12.90 3.31 3.95
C ILE A 163 13.37 4.64 3.36
N ALA A 164 13.80 5.60 4.20
CA ALA A 164 14.25 6.91 3.76
C ALA A 164 15.39 6.82 2.73
N ARG A 165 16.37 5.94 2.97
CA ARG A 165 17.49 5.71 2.03
C ARG A 165 17.02 5.23 0.66
N ARG A 166 15.99 4.40 0.59
CA ARG A 166 15.41 3.94 -0.68
C ARG A 166 14.71 5.07 -1.41
N LEU A 167 13.95 5.89 -0.68
CA LEU A 167 13.30 7.08 -1.22
C LEU A 167 14.30 8.12 -1.73
N GLU A 168 15.43 8.30 -1.04
CA GLU A 168 16.54 9.16 -1.47
C GLU A 168 17.23 8.64 -2.74
N ALA A 169 17.28 7.32 -2.92
CA ALA A 169 17.75 6.70 -4.15
C ALA A 169 16.75 6.80 -5.33
N GLY A 170 15.61 7.46 -5.13
CA GLY A 170 14.56 7.62 -6.15
C GLY A 170 13.68 6.38 -6.35
N GLU A 171 13.69 5.46 -5.39
CA GLU A 171 12.88 4.25 -5.44
C GLU A 171 11.50 4.48 -4.81
N VAL A 172 10.47 3.82 -5.32
CA VAL A 172 9.17 3.66 -4.66
C VAL A 172 9.30 2.51 -3.67
N VAL A 173 8.94 2.73 -2.40
CA VAL A 173 9.01 1.68 -1.39
C VAL A 173 7.66 0.96 -1.29
N LEU A 174 7.66 -0.36 -1.44
CA LEU A 174 6.47 -1.20 -1.33
C LEU A 174 6.52 -2.01 -0.03
N VAL A 175 5.50 -1.82 0.81
CA VAL A 175 5.36 -2.45 2.12
C VAL A 175 4.17 -3.42 2.10
N PRO A 176 4.41 -4.73 2.24
CA PRO A 176 3.35 -5.72 2.33
C PRO A 176 2.72 -5.74 3.74
N PRO A 177 1.52 -6.37 3.90
CA PRO A 177 0.83 -6.49 5.19
C PRO A 177 1.42 -7.59 6.09
N ILE A 178 2.73 -7.62 6.19
CA ILE A 178 3.48 -8.57 7.02
C ILE A 178 4.60 -7.86 7.78
N GLY A 179 4.93 -8.41 8.95
CA GLY A 179 6.07 -7.97 9.74
C GLY A 179 6.83 -9.15 10.32
N TYR A 180 8.00 -8.90 10.84
CA TYR A 180 8.95 -9.91 11.28
C TYR A 180 9.32 -9.74 12.75
N SER A 181 9.45 -10.85 13.49
CA SER A 181 10.06 -10.82 14.82
C SER A 181 11.59 -10.88 14.71
N PRO A 182 12.31 -10.53 15.78
CA PRO A 182 13.77 -10.73 15.86
C PRO A 182 14.17 -12.20 15.76
N THR A 183 13.27 -13.13 16.07
CA THR A 183 13.46 -14.58 15.98
C THR A 183 13.12 -15.16 14.61
N GLY A 184 12.73 -14.31 13.63
CA GLY A 184 12.45 -14.72 12.25
C GLY A 184 11.01 -15.17 12.00
N GLU A 185 10.12 -15.01 12.97
CA GLU A 185 8.70 -15.30 12.77
C GLU A 185 8.05 -14.22 11.90
N VAL A 186 7.06 -14.63 11.13
CA VAL A 186 6.27 -13.74 10.27
C VAL A 186 4.89 -13.55 10.87
N PHE A 187 4.43 -12.31 10.94
CA PHE A 187 3.10 -11.92 11.41
C PHE A 187 2.29 -11.26 10.32
N ASN A 188 1.00 -11.59 10.28
CA ASN A 188 0.01 -10.91 9.47
C ASN A 188 -0.41 -9.60 10.14
N LEU A 189 -0.30 -8.49 9.43
CA LEU A 189 -0.63 -7.15 9.92
C LEU A 189 -1.89 -6.61 9.24
N ALA A 190 -2.63 -5.76 9.92
CA ALA A 190 -3.58 -4.87 9.27
C ALA A 190 -2.77 -3.85 8.44
N TRP A 191 -3.09 -3.70 7.16
CA TRP A 191 -2.35 -2.78 6.28
C TRP A 191 -2.54 -1.32 6.70
N GLU A 192 -3.68 -1.00 7.29
CA GLU A 192 -3.98 0.32 7.85
C GLU A 192 -3.04 0.66 9.01
N ASP A 193 -2.83 -0.30 9.94
CA ASP A 193 -1.86 -0.16 11.05
C ASP A 193 -0.43 -0.02 10.52
N ALA A 194 -0.08 -0.81 9.50
CA ALA A 194 1.22 -0.70 8.85
C ALA A 194 1.41 0.68 8.19
N ALA A 195 0.41 1.18 7.45
CA ALA A 195 0.46 2.47 6.77
C ALA A 195 0.61 3.63 7.77
N GLU A 196 -0.17 3.63 8.85
CA GLU A 196 -0.11 4.63 9.91
C GLU A 196 1.28 4.64 10.58
N ASN A 197 1.80 3.48 10.96
CA ASN A 197 3.10 3.38 11.63
C ASN A 197 4.26 3.77 10.70
N VAL A 198 4.18 3.43 9.42
CA VAL A 198 5.15 3.88 8.40
C VAL A 198 5.11 5.40 8.26
N ALA A 199 3.91 5.99 8.16
CA ALA A 199 3.74 7.42 8.06
C ALA A 199 4.32 8.15 9.28
N ARG A 200 4.06 7.65 10.48
CA ARG A 200 4.62 8.20 11.74
C ARG A 200 6.14 8.10 11.81
N ALA A 201 6.71 6.93 11.44
CA ALA A 201 8.15 6.71 11.48
C ALA A 201 8.92 7.62 10.52
N LEU A 202 8.35 7.91 9.36
CA LEU A 202 8.92 8.80 8.35
C LEU A 202 8.56 10.27 8.56
N LYS A 203 7.63 10.59 9.48
CA LYS A 203 7.05 11.93 9.63
C LYS A 203 6.58 12.48 8.28
N THR A 204 5.82 11.68 7.57
CA THR A 204 5.41 11.96 6.18
C THR A 204 4.54 13.21 6.09
N ASP A 205 4.60 13.87 4.94
CA ASP A 205 3.79 15.05 4.66
C ASP A 205 2.31 14.70 4.45
N LYS A 206 2.03 13.49 3.91
CA LYS A 206 0.67 12.97 3.75
C LYS A 206 0.58 11.46 3.97
N LEU A 207 -0.50 11.04 4.63
CA LEU A 207 -1.01 9.67 4.62
C LEU A 207 -2.34 9.67 3.87
N MET A 208 -2.43 8.86 2.82
CA MET A 208 -3.64 8.68 2.03
C MET A 208 -4.05 7.21 2.09
N LEU A 209 -5.29 6.94 2.47
CA LEU A 209 -5.86 5.59 2.49
C LEU A 209 -6.91 5.49 1.38
N TYR A 210 -6.63 4.64 0.41
CA TYR A 210 -7.56 4.35 -0.68
C TYR A 210 -8.48 3.21 -0.25
N VAL A 211 -9.73 3.54 0.03
CA VAL A 211 -10.75 2.64 0.56
C VAL A 211 -12.00 2.65 -0.32
N ASP A 212 -12.70 1.52 -0.40
CA ASP A 212 -13.94 1.42 -1.18
C ASP A 212 -15.11 2.13 -0.50
N GLN A 213 -15.09 2.19 0.83
CA GLN A 213 -16.08 2.88 1.62
C GLN A 213 -15.37 3.84 2.57
N LEU A 214 -15.80 5.10 2.54
CA LEU A 214 -15.28 6.10 3.49
C LEU A 214 -15.69 5.73 4.91
N PRO A 215 -14.77 5.86 5.88
CA PRO A 215 -15.11 5.61 7.28
C PRO A 215 -16.19 6.60 7.73
N THR A 216 -17.26 6.06 8.28
CA THR A 216 -18.37 6.85 8.81
C THR A 216 -18.35 6.82 10.33
N GLY A 217 -18.53 7.97 10.96
CA GLY A 217 -18.72 8.07 12.40
C GLY A 217 -20.07 7.51 12.88
N ARG A 218 -20.25 7.45 14.18
CA ARG A 218 -21.48 6.93 14.82
C ARG A 218 -22.79 7.58 14.33
N ARG A 219 -22.73 8.76 13.72
CA ARG A 219 -23.86 9.51 13.17
C ARG A 219 -23.91 9.49 11.64
N GLY A 220 -23.16 8.60 10.98
CA GLY A 220 -23.12 8.48 9.52
C GLY A 220 -22.33 9.59 8.79
N GLN A 221 -21.68 10.50 9.52
CA GLN A 221 -20.81 11.51 8.89
C GLN A 221 -19.47 10.87 8.45
N ILE A 222 -18.96 11.32 7.32
CA ILE A 222 -17.63 10.95 6.85
C ILE A 222 -16.58 11.51 7.82
N ILE A 223 -15.64 10.65 8.25
CA ILE A 223 -14.49 11.05 9.07
C ILE A 223 -13.31 11.22 8.13
N SER A 224 -12.79 12.44 8.05
CA SER A 224 -11.59 12.78 7.27
C SER A 224 -10.33 12.74 8.15
#